data_7f218bfaaa2cfc5dcdab8b2fe25d37ce
#
_entry.id   7f218bfaaa2cfc5dcdab8b2fe25d37ce
#
_cell.length_a   1.000
_cell.length_b   1.000
_cell.length_c   1.000
_cell.angle_alpha   90.00
_cell.angle_beta   90.00
_cell.angle_gamma   90.00
#
_symmetry.space_group_name_H-M   'P 1'
#
loop_
_entity.id
_entity.type
_entity.pdbx_description
1 polymer ?
#
loop_
_entity_poly.entity_id
_entity_poly.type
_entity_poly.pdbx_seq_one_letter_code
_entity_poly.pdbx_strand_id
1 'polypeptide(L)'
;IAPCFRDEDPRADRSPTDFYQLDVEMSYVTQQDIFDTVEPVIGGMFEKFGKGRKVNKDWPQISYKDAALWYGSDKPDLRNPIKMQVVSEHFKGSGFAIFASLLEQDGTEVRAIPA
;
A
#
# COMPACT_ATOMS: atom_id res chain seq x y z
N ILE A 1 -23.14 -0.80 -8.29
CA ILE A 1 -22.99 -0.14 -6.98
C ILE A 1 -24.05 -0.69 -6.05
N ALA A 2 -23.64 -1.24 -4.90
CA ALA A 2 -24.55 -1.87 -3.96
C ALA A 2 -24.09 -1.62 -2.50
N PRO A 3 -25.03 -1.63 -1.53
CA PRO A 3 -24.67 -1.64 -0.13
C PRO A 3 -24.07 -2.99 0.25
N CYS A 4 -23.00 -2.94 1.03
CA CYS A 4 -22.25 -4.09 1.52
C CYS A 4 -22.08 -4.03 3.02
N PHE A 5 -22.01 -5.21 3.64
CA PHE A 5 -21.90 -5.35 5.09
C PHE A 5 -20.76 -6.31 5.41
N ARG A 6 -19.90 -5.95 6.35
CA ARG A 6 -18.83 -6.82 6.86
C ARG A 6 -18.76 -6.74 8.38
N ASP A 7 -18.64 -7.91 9.00
CA ASP A 7 -18.38 -8.00 10.43
C ASP A 7 -16.87 -7.88 10.66
N GLU A 8 -16.39 -6.64 10.68
CA GLU A 8 -14.98 -6.28 10.89
C GLU A 8 -14.91 -5.26 12.04
N ASP A 9 -13.74 -5.16 12.68
CA ASP A 9 -13.50 -4.11 13.67
C ASP A 9 -13.53 -2.73 12.99
N PRO A 10 -14.56 -1.90 13.24
CA PRO A 10 -14.70 -0.61 12.58
C PRO A 10 -13.65 0.38 13.11
N ARG A 11 -13.15 1.24 12.23
CA ARG A 11 -12.29 2.36 12.59
C ARG A 11 -12.95 3.66 12.16
N ALA A 12 -12.69 4.72 12.92
CA ALA A 12 -13.29 6.03 12.65
C ALA A 12 -12.93 6.59 11.26
N ASP A 13 -11.79 6.19 10.70
CA ASP A 13 -11.26 6.68 9.44
C ASP A 13 -11.37 5.68 8.28
N ARG A 14 -11.73 4.41 8.56
CA ARG A 14 -11.86 3.36 7.54
C ARG A 14 -12.64 2.15 8.04
N SER A 15 -13.01 1.26 7.11
CA SER A 15 -13.65 -0.03 7.42
C SER A 15 -14.94 0.09 8.24
N PRO A 16 -15.93 0.91 7.80
CA PRO A 16 -17.26 0.87 8.41
C PRO A 16 -17.89 -0.51 8.19
N THR A 17 -18.81 -0.90 9.08
CA THR A 17 -19.52 -2.18 8.98
C THR A 17 -20.49 -2.22 7.81
N ASP A 18 -21.03 -1.05 7.43
CA ASP A 18 -21.88 -0.86 6.26
C ASP A 18 -21.25 0.17 5.32
N PHE A 19 -21.20 -0.14 4.04
CA PHE A 19 -20.57 0.69 3.01
C PHE A 19 -21.11 0.37 1.63
N TYR A 20 -20.82 1.21 0.66
CA TYR A 20 -21.11 0.95 -0.75
C TYR A 20 -19.85 0.52 -1.48
N GLN A 21 -19.97 -0.43 -2.38
CA GLN A 21 -18.91 -0.79 -3.32
C GLN A 21 -19.23 -0.26 -4.72
N LEU A 22 -18.21 0.26 -5.37
CA LEU A 22 -18.15 0.35 -6.81
C LEU A 22 -17.42 -0.90 -7.30
N ASP A 23 -18.17 -1.83 -7.86
CA ASP A 23 -17.66 -3.09 -8.36
C ASP A 23 -17.65 -3.06 -9.89
N VAL A 24 -16.53 -3.47 -10.49
CA VAL A 24 -16.31 -3.48 -11.93
C VAL A 24 -15.69 -4.81 -12.31
N GLU A 25 -16.37 -5.57 -13.15
CA GLU A 25 -15.87 -6.81 -13.70
C GLU A 25 -15.69 -6.67 -15.22
N MET A 26 -14.54 -7.10 -15.71
CA MET A 26 -14.20 -7.05 -17.13
C MET A 26 -13.69 -8.42 -17.59
N SER A 27 -14.10 -8.85 -18.77
CA SER A 27 -13.68 -10.13 -19.37
C SER A 27 -12.63 -9.89 -20.47
N TYR A 28 -11.73 -10.85 -20.64
CA TYR A 28 -10.71 -10.87 -21.71
C TYR A 28 -9.75 -9.66 -21.68
N VAL A 29 -9.39 -9.19 -20.49
CA VAL A 29 -8.54 -8.03 -20.27
C VAL A 29 -7.30 -8.39 -19.47
N THR A 30 -6.26 -7.60 -19.62
CA THR A 30 -5.05 -7.64 -18.79
C THR A 30 -5.21 -6.75 -17.55
N GLN A 31 -4.27 -6.85 -16.61
CA GLN A 31 -4.20 -5.94 -15.47
C GLN A 31 -4.13 -4.47 -15.90
N GLN A 32 -3.35 -4.17 -16.96
CA GLN A 32 -3.19 -2.81 -17.45
C GLN A 32 -4.51 -2.25 -18.00
N ASP A 33 -5.30 -3.06 -18.69
CA ASP A 33 -6.61 -2.62 -19.20
C ASP A 33 -7.56 -2.23 -18.05
N ILE A 34 -7.48 -2.92 -16.92
CA ILE A 34 -8.23 -2.54 -15.70
C ILE A 34 -7.75 -1.19 -15.18
N PHE A 35 -6.44 -0.98 -15.06
CA PHE A 35 -5.90 0.29 -14.60
C PHE A 35 -6.30 1.44 -15.51
N ASP A 36 -6.13 1.30 -16.81
CA ASP A 36 -6.48 2.31 -17.82
C ASP A 36 -7.98 2.66 -17.81
N THR A 37 -8.82 1.70 -17.39
CA THR A 37 -10.26 1.92 -17.24
C THR A 37 -10.62 2.61 -15.93
N VAL A 38 -10.00 2.21 -14.82
CA VAL A 38 -10.40 2.64 -13.47
C VAL A 38 -9.76 3.98 -13.08
N GLU A 39 -8.52 4.23 -13.47
CA GLU A 39 -7.80 5.47 -13.13
C GLU A 39 -8.55 6.74 -13.54
N PRO A 40 -9.03 6.90 -14.79
CA PRO A 40 -9.78 8.11 -15.17
C PRO A 40 -11.11 8.26 -14.43
N VAL A 41 -11.76 7.15 -14.06
CA VAL A 41 -13.01 7.18 -13.28
C VAL A 41 -12.75 7.73 -11.88
N ILE A 42 -11.76 7.16 -11.18
CA ILE A 42 -11.41 7.59 -9.81
C ILE A 42 -10.83 9.02 -9.83
N GLY A 43 -9.92 9.32 -10.77
CA GLY A 43 -9.36 10.65 -10.92
C GLY A 43 -10.44 11.71 -11.17
N GLY A 44 -11.38 11.44 -12.07
CA GLY A 44 -12.52 12.32 -12.36
C GLY A 44 -13.45 12.50 -11.16
N MET A 45 -13.67 11.46 -10.36
CA MET A 45 -14.43 11.59 -9.11
C MET A 45 -13.75 12.53 -8.12
N PHE A 46 -12.44 12.37 -7.90
CA PHE A 46 -11.70 13.25 -7.01
C PHE A 46 -11.63 14.69 -7.51
N GLU A 47 -11.46 14.91 -8.82
CA GLU A 47 -11.51 16.25 -9.41
C GLU A 47 -12.88 16.92 -9.20
N LYS A 48 -13.95 16.17 -9.43
CA LYS A 48 -15.32 16.69 -9.33
C LYS A 48 -15.77 16.95 -7.90
N PHE A 49 -15.44 16.06 -6.98
CA PHE A 49 -15.96 16.08 -5.61
C PHE A 49 -14.91 16.47 -4.56
N GLY A 50 -13.66 16.64 -4.94
CA GLY A 50 -12.54 16.97 -4.06
C GLY A 50 -12.54 18.41 -3.51
N LYS A 51 -13.56 19.21 -3.78
CA LYS A 51 -13.70 20.58 -3.29
C LYS A 51 -12.47 21.46 -3.57
N GLY A 52 -11.93 21.39 -4.79
CA GLY A 52 -10.76 22.15 -5.22
C GLY A 52 -9.41 21.62 -4.74
N ARG A 53 -9.37 20.48 -4.08
CA ARG A 53 -8.11 19.82 -3.75
C ARG A 53 -7.39 19.36 -5.01
N LYS A 54 -6.06 19.51 -5.02
CA LYS A 54 -5.24 19.03 -6.13
C LYS A 54 -5.27 17.50 -6.17
N VAL A 55 -5.56 16.95 -7.34
CA VAL A 55 -5.52 15.51 -7.61
C VAL A 55 -4.24 15.21 -8.37
N ASN A 56 -3.47 14.22 -7.90
CA ASN A 56 -2.34 13.71 -8.67
C ASN A 56 -2.86 13.01 -9.93
N LYS A 57 -2.19 13.27 -11.04
CA LYS A 57 -2.49 12.61 -12.32
C LYS A 57 -1.55 11.45 -12.62
N ASP A 58 -0.42 11.40 -11.91
CA ASP A 58 0.51 10.30 -11.97
C ASP A 58 0.11 9.25 -10.93
N TRP A 59 -0.26 8.08 -11.40
CA TRP A 59 -0.67 6.94 -10.59
C TRP A 59 0.49 5.94 -10.52
N PRO A 60 1.38 6.00 -9.51
CA PRO A 60 2.50 5.09 -9.42
C PRO A 60 2.02 3.67 -9.15
N GLN A 61 2.52 2.74 -9.93
CA GLN A 61 2.29 1.32 -9.71
C GLN A 61 3.39 0.77 -8.80
N ILE A 62 2.99 0.28 -7.65
CA ILE A 62 3.89 -0.26 -6.63
C ILE A 62 3.55 -1.74 -6.45
N SER A 63 4.56 -2.61 -6.60
CA SER A 63 4.33 -4.03 -6.34
C SER A 63 4.01 -4.27 -4.87
N TYR A 64 3.28 -5.35 -4.56
CA TYR A 64 3.03 -5.75 -3.17
C TYR A 64 4.32 -5.93 -2.39
N LYS A 65 5.33 -6.54 -3.02
CA LYS A 65 6.65 -6.75 -2.41
C LYS A 65 7.31 -5.41 -2.02
N ASP A 66 7.28 -4.44 -2.92
CA ASP A 66 7.86 -3.12 -2.66
C ASP A 66 7.05 -2.33 -1.63
N ALA A 67 5.72 -2.40 -1.69
CA ALA A 67 4.86 -1.76 -0.70
C ALA A 67 5.12 -2.32 0.72
N ALA A 68 5.21 -3.64 0.85
CA ALA A 68 5.55 -4.30 2.12
C ALA A 68 6.97 -3.99 2.57
N LEU A 69 7.93 -3.91 1.64
CA LEU A 69 9.33 -3.58 1.93
C LEU A 69 9.47 -2.14 2.42
N TRP A 70 8.93 -1.18 1.66
CA TRP A 70 9.16 0.24 1.91
C TRP A 70 8.25 0.85 2.97
N TYR A 71 7.03 0.35 3.09
CA TYR A 71 6.01 0.97 3.94
C TYR A 71 5.41 0.04 5.00
N GLY A 72 5.69 -1.26 4.93
CA GLY A 72 5.12 -2.25 5.85
C GLY A 72 3.60 -2.42 5.69
N SER A 73 3.06 -2.04 4.55
CA SER A 73 1.61 -2.03 4.28
C SER A 73 1.34 -2.34 2.81
N ASP A 74 0.23 -3.01 2.54
CA ASP A 74 -0.31 -3.20 1.20
C ASP A 74 -1.08 -1.97 0.66
N LYS A 75 -1.29 -0.96 1.50
CA LYS A 75 -1.98 0.30 1.19
C LYS A 75 -1.15 1.51 1.66
N PRO A 76 0.01 1.76 1.03
CA PRO A 76 0.89 2.83 1.46
C PRO A 76 0.28 4.21 1.25
N ASP A 77 0.46 5.09 2.23
CA ASP A 77 0.15 6.51 2.08
C ASP A 77 1.38 7.24 1.51
N LEU A 78 1.34 7.56 0.22
CA LEU A 78 2.46 8.19 -0.48
C LEU A 78 2.72 9.65 -0.09
N ARG A 79 1.87 10.25 0.75
CA ARG A 79 2.17 11.55 1.38
C ARG A 79 3.26 11.42 2.44
N ASN A 80 3.45 10.21 2.97
CA ASN A 80 4.57 9.91 3.87
C ASN A 80 5.82 9.62 3.04
N PRO A 81 6.88 10.46 3.13
CA PRO A 81 8.10 10.27 2.36
C PRO A 81 9.02 9.18 2.95
N ILE A 82 8.70 8.69 4.14
CA ILE A 82 9.53 7.72 4.86
C ILE A 82 9.40 6.34 4.20
N LYS A 83 10.53 5.82 3.75
CA LYS A 83 10.64 4.44 3.24
C LYS A 83 11.62 3.66 4.10
N MET A 84 11.20 2.49 4.55
CA MET A 84 12.10 1.56 5.24
C MET A 84 13.24 1.13 4.32
N GLN A 85 14.39 0.90 4.91
CA GLN A 85 15.60 0.43 4.23
C GLN A 85 16.03 -0.91 4.81
N VAL A 86 16.51 -1.82 3.96
CA VAL A 86 17.16 -3.05 4.42
C VAL A 86 18.57 -2.70 4.88
N VAL A 87 18.87 -3.00 6.13
CA VAL A 87 20.16 -2.70 6.77
C VAL A 87 20.86 -3.97 7.30
N SER A 88 20.43 -5.13 6.86
CA SER A 88 20.92 -6.44 7.31
C SER A 88 22.45 -6.56 7.26
N GLU A 89 23.08 -6.04 6.20
CA GLU A 89 24.54 -6.15 6.02
C GLU A 89 25.33 -5.46 7.15
N HIS A 90 24.76 -4.41 7.76
CA HIS A 90 25.42 -3.73 8.88
C HIS A 90 25.41 -4.53 10.18
N PHE A 91 24.55 -5.53 10.28
CA PHE A 91 24.38 -6.36 11.47
C PHE A 91 24.98 -7.77 11.33
N LYS A 92 25.34 -8.18 10.11
CA LYS A 92 26.04 -9.46 9.90
C LYS A 92 27.40 -9.43 10.59
N GLY A 93 27.61 -10.37 11.51
CA GLY A 93 28.88 -10.46 12.26
C GLY A 93 29.16 -9.28 13.19
N SER A 94 28.18 -8.45 13.47
CA SER A 94 28.31 -7.32 14.39
C SER A 94 28.34 -7.78 15.85
N GLY A 95 28.81 -6.91 16.75
CA GLY A 95 28.75 -7.16 18.20
C GLY A 95 27.32 -7.20 18.77
N PHE A 96 26.28 -6.88 17.97
CA PHE A 96 24.88 -6.98 18.36
C PHE A 96 24.36 -8.39 18.11
N ALA A 97 24.67 -9.27 19.04
CA ALA A 97 24.50 -10.72 18.92
C ALA A 97 23.07 -11.15 18.52
N ILE A 98 22.05 -10.43 18.99
CA ILE A 98 20.63 -10.78 18.71
C ILE A 98 20.35 -10.70 17.20
N PHE A 99 20.69 -9.58 16.55
CA PHE A 99 20.47 -9.43 15.12
C PHE A 99 21.41 -10.29 14.29
N ALA A 100 22.65 -10.43 14.74
CA ALA A 100 23.62 -11.29 14.06
C ALA A 100 23.13 -12.75 14.00
N SER A 101 22.62 -13.30 15.12
CA SER A 101 22.09 -14.68 15.14
C SER A 101 20.77 -14.84 14.37
N LEU A 102 19.87 -13.83 14.40
CA LEU A 102 18.64 -13.89 13.63
C LEU A 102 18.88 -13.87 12.12
N LEU A 103 19.90 -13.15 11.67
CA LEU A 103 20.29 -13.09 10.26
C LEU A 103 20.92 -14.37 9.71
N GLU A 104 21.23 -15.35 10.56
CA GLU A 104 21.63 -16.70 10.13
C GLU A 104 20.44 -17.52 9.62
N GLN A 105 19.21 -17.09 9.92
CA GLN A 105 17.98 -17.75 9.46
C GLN A 105 17.60 -17.24 8.08
N ASP A 106 17.31 -18.17 7.17
CA ASP A 106 16.84 -17.84 5.82
C ASP A 106 15.59 -16.96 5.84
N GLY A 107 15.58 -15.94 4.99
CA GLY A 107 14.45 -15.03 4.85
C GLY A 107 14.35 -13.95 5.93
N THR A 108 15.28 -13.89 6.88
CA THR A 108 15.31 -12.85 7.90
C THR A 108 16.04 -11.60 7.41
N GLU A 109 15.41 -10.44 7.62
CA GLU A 109 15.97 -9.13 7.27
C GLU A 109 15.86 -8.17 8.46
N VAL A 110 16.86 -7.32 8.62
CA VAL A 110 16.80 -6.15 9.49
C VAL A 110 16.45 -4.94 8.64
N ARG A 111 15.38 -4.24 9.03
CA ARG A 111 14.91 -3.03 8.35
C ARG A 111 14.97 -1.85 9.30
N ALA A 112 15.34 -0.70 8.78
CA ALA A 112 15.37 0.55 9.52
C ALA A 112 14.43 1.58 8.90
N ILE A 113 13.88 2.42 9.75
CA ILE A 113 13.09 3.60 9.37
C ILE A 113 14.00 4.81 9.53
N PRO A 114 14.24 5.59 8.46
CA PRO A 114 14.98 6.85 8.60
C PRO A 114 14.17 7.81 9.47
N ALA A 115 14.83 8.45 10.42
CA ALA A 115 14.26 9.44 11.34
C ALA A 115 14.56 10.85 10.88
#